data_1c4d833789b7f9bbac04ccf9c5651b51
#
_entry.id   1c4d833789b7f9bbac04ccf9c5651b51
#
_cell.length_a   1.000
_cell.length_b   1.000
_cell.length_c   1.000
_cell.angle_alpha   90.00
_cell.angle_beta   90.00
_cell.angle_gamma   90.00
#
_symmetry.space_group_name_H-M   'P 1'
#
loop_
_entity.id
_entity.type
_entity.pdbx_description
1 polymer ?
#
loop_
_entity_poly.entity_id
_entity_poly.type
_entity_poly.pdbx_seq_one_letter_code
_entity_poly.pdbx_strand_id
1 'polypeptide(L)'
;MYIMGRTQLQDAVPMRLGQSFGAFAHVLKRDIKRLKNVMDEMKVLNIGATAIGTAINVDPYYLANISYELSKVAGISLKQADDLIDATQNLDGFVSVSGVLKTCAVDISKISNDLRLMSSGPRTGLSEINLPARQNGSSIMPGKINPVIPEVVSQVVYLIIGHDYTITMAAK
;
A
#
# COMPACT_ATOMS: atom_id res chain seq x y z
N MET A 1 -0.96 -28.74 -9.41
CA MET A 1 0.43 -28.89 -8.97
C MET A 1 0.46 -28.92 -7.44
N TYR A 2 1.19 -29.86 -6.86
CA TYR A 2 1.46 -29.96 -5.42
C TYR A 2 2.85 -29.39 -5.14
N ILE A 3 2.98 -28.74 -3.99
CA ILE A 3 4.23 -28.24 -3.43
C ILE A 3 4.36 -28.70 -1.99
N MET A 4 5.54 -28.59 -1.41
CA MET A 4 5.72 -28.78 0.03
C MET A 4 5.30 -27.50 0.78
N GLY A 5 4.29 -27.61 1.63
CA GLY A 5 3.96 -26.56 2.59
C GLY A 5 5.04 -26.48 3.66
N ARG A 6 5.45 -25.26 4.03
CA ARG A 6 6.56 -25.01 4.96
C ARG A 6 6.10 -24.18 6.15
N THR A 7 6.69 -24.46 7.30
CA THR A 7 6.64 -23.61 8.49
C THR A 7 8.06 -23.26 8.89
N GLN A 8 8.36 -21.97 9.09
CA GLN A 8 9.72 -21.48 9.42
C GLN A 8 10.80 -22.03 8.45
N LEU A 9 10.47 -22.07 7.16
CA LEU A 9 11.31 -22.59 6.08
C LEU A 9 11.61 -24.11 6.12
N GLN A 10 10.99 -24.85 7.04
CA GLN A 10 11.12 -26.31 7.13
C GLN A 10 9.92 -27.00 6.50
N ASP A 11 10.15 -28.14 5.88
CA ASP A 11 9.12 -28.97 5.28
C ASP A 11 8.09 -29.41 6.31
N ALA A 12 6.80 -29.28 5.97
CA ALA A 12 5.71 -29.68 6.85
C ALA A 12 4.80 -30.72 6.18
N VAL A 13 3.89 -30.26 5.32
CA VAL A 13 2.92 -31.14 4.66
C VAL A 13 2.70 -30.74 3.20
N PRO A 14 2.34 -31.68 2.30
CA PRO A 14 1.99 -31.35 0.93
C PRO A 14 0.75 -30.44 0.88
N MET A 15 0.79 -29.46 -0.01
CA MET A 15 -0.33 -28.57 -0.31
C MET A 15 -0.42 -28.25 -1.80
N ARG A 16 -1.52 -27.67 -2.25
CA ARG A 16 -1.62 -27.21 -3.64
C ARG A 16 -1.02 -25.82 -3.78
N LEU A 17 -0.26 -25.58 -4.83
CA LEU A 17 0.27 -24.24 -5.16
C LEU A 17 -0.86 -23.19 -5.22
N GLY A 18 -2.03 -23.55 -5.78
CA GLY A 18 -3.18 -22.66 -5.83
C GLY A 18 -3.71 -22.22 -4.45
N GLN A 19 -3.47 -22.97 -3.37
CA GLN A 19 -3.83 -22.55 -2.03
C GLN A 19 -2.93 -21.39 -1.55
N SER A 20 -1.64 -21.43 -1.87
CA SER A 20 -0.71 -20.31 -1.60
C SER A 20 -1.12 -19.04 -2.35
N PHE A 21 -1.40 -19.15 -3.66
CA PHE A 21 -1.89 -18.00 -4.43
C PHE A 21 -3.26 -17.51 -3.98
N GLY A 22 -4.14 -18.42 -3.54
CA GLY A 22 -5.42 -18.07 -2.91
C GLY A 22 -5.22 -17.25 -1.63
N ALA A 23 -4.24 -17.62 -0.79
CA ALA A 23 -3.89 -16.86 0.40
C ALA A 23 -3.36 -15.46 0.07
N PHE A 24 -2.51 -15.32 -0.97
CA PHE A 24 -2.07 -14.01 -1.47
C PHE A 24 -3.27 -13.15 -1.94
N ALA A 25 -4.19 -13.73 -2.69
CA ALA A 25 -5.40 -13.02 -3.12
C ALA A 25 -6.28 -12.57 -1.94
N HIS A 26 -6.36 -13.37 -0.86
CA HIS A 26 -7.13 -13.01 0.32
C HIS A 26 -6.52 -11.83 1.11
N VAL A 27 -5.21 -11.77 1.27
CA VAL A 27 -4.57 -10.63 1.94
C VAL A 27 -4.76 -9.35 1.13
N LEU A 28 -4.55 -9.39 -0.19
CA LEU A 28 -4.75 -8.22 -1.05
C LEU A 28 -6.21 -7.73 -1.07
N LYS A 29 -7.20 -8.62 -0.98
CA LYS A 29 -8.61 -8.23 -0.81
C LYS A 29 -8.84 -7.48 0.50
N ARG A 30 -8.18 -7.90 1.59
CA ARG A 30 -8.25 -7.15 2.87
C ARG A 30 -7.60 -5.77 2.75
N ASP A 31 -6.48 -5.66 2.03
CA ASP A 31 -5.81 -4.38 1.82
C ASP A 31 -6.65 -3.42 0.99
N ILE A 32 -7.30 -3.91 -0.06
CA ILE A 32 -8.26 -3.10 -0.84
C ILE A 32 -9.39 -2.57 0.06
N LYS A 33 -9.90 -3.40 0.99
CA LYS A 33 -10.92 -2.97 1.93
C LYS A 33 -10.40 -1.90 2.88
N ARG A 34 -9.18 -2.06 3.44
CA ARG A 34 -8.54 -1.07 4.31
C ARG A 34 -8.35 0.26 3.59
N LEU A 35 -7.82 0.22 2.35
CA LEU A 35 -7.63 1.42 1.52
C LEU A 35 -8.96 2.13 1.24
N LYS A 36 -10.01 1.40 0.89
CA LYS A 36 -11.35 1.99 0.68
C LYS A 36 -11.89 2.67 1.93
N ASN A 37 -11.69 2.07 3.09
CA ASN A 37 -12.18 2.64 4.35
C ASN A 37 -11.45 3.97 4.67
N VAL A 38 -10.13 4.00 4.52
CA VAL A 38 -9.35 5.21 4.84
C VAL A 38 -9.53 6.32 3.80
N MET A 39 -9.94 6.00 2.57
CA MET A 39 -10.28 7.01 1.57
C MET A 39 -11.46 7.91 2.00
N ASP A 40 -12.35 7.42 2.84
CA ASP A 40 -13.49 8.21 3.29
C ASP A 40 -13.07 9.32 4.27
N GLU A 41 -12.03 9.10 5.05
CA GLU A 41 -11.41 10.13 5.90
C GLU A 41 -10.86 11.29 5.05
N MET A 42 -10.24 10.99 3.89
CA MET A 42 -9.69 12.00 2.99
C MET A 42 -10.73 12.80 2.20
N LYS A 43 -12.01 12.42 2.28
CA LYS A 43 -13.11 13.16 1.64
C LYS A 43 -13.66 14.28 2.53
N VAL A 44 -13.21 14.38 3.77
CA VAL A 44 -13.56 15.45 4.71
C VAL A 44 -12.50 16.54 4.62
N LEU A 45 -12.93 17.77 4.30
CA LEU A 45 -12.03 18.87 3.97
C LEU A 45 -12.18 20.04 4.95
N ASN A 46 -11.09 20.74 5.19
CA ASN A 46 -11.09 22.03 5.90
C ASN A 46 -11.31 23.23 4.96
N ILE A 47 -11.91 23.02 3.79
CA ILE A 47 -12.10 24.05 2.79
C ILE A 47 -12.98 25.19 3.31
N GLY A 48 -12.57 26.44 3.10
CA GLY A 48 -13.24 27.62 3.64
C GLY A 48 -12.83 27.99 5.06
N ALA A 49 -11.99 27.19 5.73
CA ALA A 49 -11.53 27.41 7.10
C ALA A 49 -10.77 28.74 7.31
N THR A 50 -10.13 29.25 6.29
CA THR A 50 -9.17 30.38 6.34
C THR A 50 -7.94 30.07 7.19
N ALA A 51 -7.37 31.04 7.90
CA ALA A 51 -6.06 30.92 8.52
C ALA A 51 -6.01 29.90 9.67
N ILE A 52 -7.05 29.87 10.51
CA ILE A 52 -7.07 29.10 11.77
C ILE A 52 -8.34 28.26 11.97
N GLY A 53 -9.12 28.07 10.93
CA GLY A 53 -10.35 27.27 11.02
C GLY A 53 -11.62 28.01 11.42
N THR A 54 -11.56 29.32 11.63
CA THR A 54 -12.72 30.12 12.10
C THR A 54 -13.56 30.69 10.98
N ALA A 55 -13.18 30.47 9.72
CA ALA A 55 -13.83 31.03 8.54
C ALA A 55 -14.00 32.57 8.57
N ILE A 56 -13.10 33.26 9.29
CA ILE A 56 -13.18 34.72 9.45
C ILE A 56 -13.11 35.42 8.09
N ASN A 57 -13.99 36.36 7.83
CA ASN A 57 -14.14 37.12 6.57
C ASN A 57 -14.49 36.30 5.34
N VAL A 58 -14.97 35.08 5.51
CA VAL A 58 -15.45 34.23 4.38
C VAL A 58 -16.88 34.63 4.07
N ASP A 59 -17.20 34.74 2.77
CA ASP A 59 -18.57 34.90 2.31
C ASP A 59 -19.42 33.67 2.76
N PRO A 60 -20.56 33.86 3.45
CA PRO A 60 -21.37 32.75 3.94
C PRO A 60 -21.90 31.84 2.82
N TYR A 61 -22.22 32.41 1.66
CA TYR A 61 -22.68 31.62 0.52
C TYR A 61 -21.55 30.72 -0.03
N TYR A 62 -20.33 31.25 -0.15
CA TYR A 62 -19.16 30.46 -0.52
C TYR A 62 -18.92 29.31 0.45
N LEU A 63 -18.91 29.62 1.76
CA LEU A 63 -18.67 28.61 2.79
C LEU A 63 -19.68 27.46 2.74
N ALA A 64 -20.95 27.78 2.53
CA ALA A 64 -22.03 26.81 2.47
C ALA A 64 -22.01 25.91 1.20
N ASN A 65 -21.41 26.37 0.10
CA ASN A 65 -21.53 25.70 -1.18
C ASN A 65 -20.21 25.12 -1.72
N ILE A 66 -19.06 25.55 -1.21
CA ILE A 66 -17.77 25.21 -1.82
C ILE A 66 -17.50 23.72 -1.87
N SER A 67 -17.84 22.94 -0.84
CA SER A 67 -17.64 21.48 -0.82
C SER A 67 -18.51 20.77 -1.87
N TYR A 68 -19.73 21.27 -2.09
CA TYR A 68 -20.62 20.74 -3.11
C TYR A 68 -20.11 21.05 -4.53
N GLU A 69 -19.72 22.29 -4.78
CA GLU A 69 -19.18 22.67 -6.11
C GLU A 69 -17.86 21.95 -6.41
N LEU A 70 -16.99 21.81 -5.41
CA LEU A 70 -15.76 21.03 -5.55
C LEU A 70 -16.04 19.55 -5.82
N SER A 71 -17.06 18.99 -5.19
CA SER A 71 -17.50 17.60 -5.44
C SER A 71 -17.89 17.37 -6.91
N LYS A 72 -18.60 18.34 -7.50
CA LYS A 72 -18.97 18.28 -8.94
C LYS A 72 -17.74 18.29 -9.85
N VAL A 73 -16.79 19.17 -9.57
CA VAL A 73 -15.57 19.30 -10.37
C VAL A 73 -14.69 18.06 -10.22
N ALA A 74 -14.56 17.55 -8.99
CA ALA A 74 -13.72 16.39 -8.68
C ALA A 74 -14.35 15.05 -9.10
N GLY A 75 -15.67 15.01 -9.32
CA GLY A 75 -16.40 13.77 -9.61
C GLY A 75 -16.48 12.79 -8.43
N ILE A 76 -16.21 13.27 -7.20
CA ILE A 76 -16.28 12.49 -5.96
C ILE A 76 -17.04 13.29 -4.90
N SER A 77 -17.73 12.58 -4.00
CA SER A 77 -18.45 13.23 -2.88
C SER A 77 -17.44 13.71 -1.85
N LEU A 78 -17.30 15.01 -1.70
CA LEU A 78 -16.50 15.68 -0.68
C LEU A 78 -17.42 16.35 0.34
N LYS A 79 -16.97 16.43 1.59
CA LYS A 79 -17.70 17.06 2.69
C LYS A 79 -16.82 18.10 3.36
N GLN A 80 -17.44 19.16 3.86
CA GLN A 80 -16.76 20.05 4.78
C GLN A 80 -16.69 19.37 6.16
N ALA A 81 -15.60 19.57 6.88
CA ALA A 81 -15.44 19.07 8.24
C ALA A 81 -16.47 19.70 9.18
N ASP A 82 -16.92 18.93 10.15
CA ASP A 82 -17.86 19.40 11.18
C ASP A 82 -17.22 20.47 12.06
N ASP A 83 -15.92 20.36 12.32
CA ASP A 83 -15.08 21.36 12.97
C ASP A 83 -13.91 21.73 12.07
N LEU A 84 -13.96 22.96 11.55
CA LEU A 84 -12.92 23.47 10.65
C LEU A 84 -11.62 23.81 11.38
N ILE A 85 -11.65 24.09 12.69
CA ILE A 85 -10.46 24.34 13.50
C ILE A 85 -9.70 23.02 13.67
N ASP A 86 -10.42 21.97 14.07
CA ASP A 86 -9.87 20.61 14.16
C ASP A 86 -9.22 20.17 12.85
N ALA A 87 -9.97 20.24 11.75
CA ALA A 87 -9.50 19.84 10.43
C ALA A 87 -8.35 20.72 9.87
N THR A 88 -8.12 21.91 10.44
CA THR A 88 -7.00 22.78 10.05
C THR A 88 -5.73 22.46 10.81
N GLN A 89 -5.83 22.03 12.07
CA GLN A 89 -4.65 21.81 12.91
C GLN A 89 -4.21 20.34 12.98
N ASN A 90 -5.10 19.37 12.71
CA ASN A 90 -4.79 17.95 12.85
C ASN A 90 -4.56 17.29 11.49
N LEU A 91 -3.56 16.39 11.41
CA LEU A 91 -3.13 15.69 10.20
C LEU A 91 -3.22 14.16 10.34
N ASP A 92 -4.00 13.69 11.30
CA ASP A 92 -4.18 12.28 11.64
C ASP A 92 -4.74 11.45 10.47
N GLY A 93 -5.61 12.02 9.62
CA GLY A 93 -6.09 11.38 8.40
C GLY A 93 -4.96 11.00 7.44
N PHE A 94 -3.94 11.86 7.28
CA PHE A 94 -2.76 11.52 6.46
C PHE A 94 -1.91 10.42 7.09
N VAL A 95 -1.80 10.39 8.42
CA VAL A 95 -1.10 9.33 9.15
C VAL A 95 -1.86 8.00 9.00
N SER A 96 -3.20 8.01 9.08
CA SER A 96 -4.06 6.85 8.84
C SER A 96 -3.83 6.28 7.43
N VAL A 97 -3.88 7.11 6.38
CA VAL A 97 -3.62 6.70 5.00
C VAL A 97 -2.23 6.08 4.85
N SER A 98 -1.21 6.76 5.38
CA SER A 98 0.18 6.29 5.34
C SER A 98 0.34 4.93 6.03
N GLY A 99 -0.26 4.74 7.19
CA GLY A 99 -0.26 3.48 7.93
C GLY A 99 -0.92 2.32 7.16
N VAL A 100 -2.01 2.59 6.45
CA VAL A 100 -2.68 1.59 5.60
C VAL A 100 -1.81 1.24 4.38
N LEU A 101 -1.18 2.22 3.74
CA LEU A 101 -0.24 2.00 2.63
C LEU A 101 0.96 1.17 3.08
N LYS A 102 1.52 1.46 4.26
CA LYS A 102 2.59 0.66 4.86
C LYS A 102 2.14 -0.80 5.09
N THR A 103 0.94 -1.02 5.61
CA THR A 103 0.40 -2.37 5.84
C THR A 103 0.33 -3.15 4.52
N CYS A 104 -0.23 -2.55 3.47
CA CYS A 104 -0.29 -3.13 2.13
C CYS A 104 1.12 -3.43 1.57
N ALA A 105 2.07 -2.50 1.74
CA ALA A 105 3.44 -2.68 1.30
C ALA A 105 4.12 -3.88 1.98
N VAL A 106 3.92 -4.07 3.28
CA VAL A 106 4.44 -5.23 4.03
C VAL A 106 3.88 -6.54 3.48
N ASP A 107 2.57 -6.60 3.23
CA ASP A 107 1.92 -7.79 2.66
C ASP A 107 2.46 -8.11 1.25
N ILE A 108 2.64 -7.10 0.40
CA ILE A 108 3.23 -7.25 -0.94
C ILE A 108 4.71 -7.69 -0.86
N SER A 109 5.48 -7.17 0.10
CA SER A 109 6.86 -7.59 0.33
C SER A 109 6.94 -9.07 0.71
N LYS A 110 6.05 -9.50 1.59
CA LYS A 110 5.96 -10.92 1.99
C LYS A 110 5.68 -11.82 0.78
N ILE A 111 4.69 -11.46 -0.04
CA ILE A 111 4.37 -12.18 -1.28
C ILE A 111 5.60 -12.24 -2.21
N SER A 112 6.28 -11.11 -2.40
CA SER A 112 7.47 -11.03 -3.26
C SER A 112 8.61 -11.91 -2.75
N ASN A 113 8.84 -11.96 -1.45
CA ASN A 113 9.84 -12.84 -0.85
C ASN A 113 9.48 -14.32 -1.00
N ASP A 114 8.22 -14.70 -0.84
CA ASP A 114 7.77 -16.07 -1.09
C ASP A 114 7.99 -16.48 -2.55
N LEU A 115 7.66 -15.59 -3.51
CA LEU A 115 7.89 -15.86 -4.93
C LEU A 115 9.38 -16.04 -5.25
N ARG A 116 10.26 -15.24 -4.63
CA ARG A 116 11.71 -15.38 -4.77
C ARG A 116 12.18 -16.70 -4.20
N LEU A 117 11.70 -17.10 -3.02
CA LEU A 117 12.04 -18.37 -2.38
C LEU A 117 11.60 -19.55 -3.25
N MET A 118 10.33 -19.57 -3.69
CA MET A 118 9.80 -20.65 -4.53
C MET A 118 10.49 -20.75 -5.89
N SER A 119 11.02 -19.65 -6.43
CA SER A 119 11.76 -19.63 -7.70
C SER A 119 13.26 -19.82 -7.56
N SER A 120 13.77 -20.04 -6.36
CA SER A 120 15.22 -20.19 -6.11
C SER A 120 15.81 -21.42 -6.80
N GLY A 121 17.04 -21.32 -7.22
CA GLY A 121 17.74 -22.43 -7.87
C GLY A 121 18.23 -22.08 -9.27
N PRO A 122 18.11 -22.99 -10.24
CA PRO A 122 17.23 -24.18 -10.28
C PRO A 122 17.78 -25.47 -9.66
N ARG A 123 19.09 -25.60 -9.45
CA ARG A 123 19.68 -26.90 -9.07
C ARG A 123 19.75 -27.12 -7.56
N THR A 124 20.06 -26.08 -6.79
CA THR A 124 20.28 -26.13 -5.34
C THR A 124 19.27 -25.31 -4.56
N GLY A 125 18.22 -24.83 -5.19
CA GLY A 125 17.08 -24.15 -4.59
C GLY A 125 15.79 -24.95 -4.75
N LEU A 126 14.65 -24.31 -4.44
CA LEU A 126 13.35 -24.98 -4.44
C LEU A 126 12.80 -25.27 -5.84
N SER A 127 13.03 -24.35 -6.78
CA SER A 127 12.58 -24.48 -8.18
C SER A 127 11.11 -24.90 -8.35
N GLU A 128 10.22 -24.46 -7.45
CA GLU A 128 8.80 -24.80 -7.48
C GLU A 128 8.02 -23.99 -8.52
N ILE A 129 8.51 -22.79 -8.83
CA ILE A 129 7.95 -21.91 -9.88
C ILE A 129 9.07 -21.29 -10.71
N ASN A 130 8.75 -20.88 -11.94
CA ASN A 130 9.64 -20.12 -12.79
C ASN A 130 9.10 -18.69 -12.95
N LEU A 131 9.92 -17.69 -12.63
CA LEU A 131 9.59 -16.29 -12.88
C LEU A 131 10.09 -15.87 -14.26
N PRO A 132 9.36 -15.01 -15.00
CA PRO A 132 9.81 -14.51 -16.28
C PRO A 132 11.12 -13.72 -16.16
N ALA A 133 12.06 -13.96 -17.07
CA ALA A 133 13.26 -13.17 -17.20
C ALA A 133 12.91 -11.71 -17.57
N ARG A 134 13.40 -10.74 -16.80
CA ARG A 134 13.15 -9.31 -16.99
C ARG A 134 14.40 -8.46 -17.08
N GLN A 135 15.55 -9.09 -17.06
CA GLN A 135 16.85 -8.45 -17.32
C GLN A 135 17.78 -9.44 -18.05
N ASN A 136 18.85 -8.92 -18.63
CA ASN A 136 19.93 -9.76 -19.16
C ASN A 136 20.59 -10.52 -18.00
N GLY A 137 21.01 -11.75 -18.29
CA GLY A 137 21.77 -12.55 -17.34
C GLY A 137 23.13 -11.94 -17.00
N SER A 138 23.81 -12.51 -16.00
CA SER A 138 25.17 -12.11 -15.63
C SER A 138 26.16 -12.35 -16.78
N SER A 139 27.05 -11.39 -17.02
CA SER A 139 28.16 -11.57 -17.96
C SER A 139 29.20 -12.60 -17.50
N ILE A 140 29.35 -12.80 -16.18
CA ILE A 140 30.28 -13.76 -15.56
C ILE A 140 29.63 -15.15 -15.46
N MET A 141 28.33 -15.22 -15.31
CA MET A 141 27.55 -16.45 -15.15
C MET A 141 26.42 -16.49 -16.20
N PRO A 142 26.76 -16.88 -17.45
CA PRO A 142 25.79 -16.95 -18.54
C PRO A 142 24.56 -17.80 -18.15
N GLY A 143 23.36 -17.30 -18.44
CA GLY A 143 22.11 -18.00 -18.12
C GLY A 143 21.61 -17.82 -16.68
N LYS A 144 22.35 -17.13 -15.78
CA LYS A 144 21.86 -16.77 -14.46
C LYS A 144 20.95 -15.54 -14.55
N ILE A 145 19.67 -15.73 -14.34
CA ILE A 145 18.66 -14.67 -14.36
C ILE A 145 18.10 -14.48 -12.95
N ASN A 146 18.26 -13.28 -12.40
CA ASN A 146 17.79 -12.96 -11.06
C ASN A 146 16.30 -12.55 -11.08
N PRO A 147 15.56 -12.78 -9.98
CA PRO A 147 14.16 -12.37 -9.83
C PRO A 147 14.06 -10.87 -9.48
N VAL A 148 14.51 -9.99 -10.39
CA VAL A 148 14.71 -8.55 -10.13
C VAL A 148 13.42 -7.80 -9.82
N ILE A 149 12.27 -8.20 -10.38
CA ILE A 149 11.01 -7.52 -10.12
C ILE A 149 10.58 -7.67 -8.65
N PRO A 150 10.57 -8.90 -8.06
CA PRO A 150 10.34 -9.03 -6.62
C PRO A 150 11.39 -8.30 -5.75
N GLU A 151 12.63 -8.17 -6.22
CA GLU A 151 13.67 -7.41 -5.52
C GLU A 151 13.37 -5.92 -5.49
N VAL A 152 13.00 -5.34 -6.63
CA VAL A 152 12.58 -3.93 -6.72
C VAL A 152 11.35 -3.66 -5.85
N VAL A 153 10.38 -4.56 -5.82
CA VAL A 153 9.23 -4.45 -4.91
C VAL A 153 9.68 -4.33 -3.46
N SER A 154 10.64 -5.15 -3.01
CA SER A 154 11.17 -5.05 -1.64
C SER A 154 11.85 -3.70 -1.38
N GLN A 155 12.60 -3.15 -2.34
CA GLN A 155 13.23 -1.84 -2.23
C GLN A 155 12.19 -0.71 -2.10
N VAL A 156 11.13 -0.75 -2.91
CA VAL A 156 10.02 0.21 -2.83
C VAL A 156 9.32 0.12 -1.47
N VAL A 157 9.14 -1.08 -0.93
CA VAL A 157 8.54 -1.27 0.40
C VAL A 157 9.38 -0.63 1.50
N TYR A 158 10.71 -0.74 1.45
CA TYR A 158 11.58 -0.07 2.43
C TYR A 158 11.42 1.46 2.37
N LEU A 159 11.27 2.01 1.17
CA LEU A 159 11.03 3.43 0.98
C LEU A 159 9.67 3.86 1.56
N ILE A 160 8.61 3.08 1.31
CA ILE A 160 7.27 3.34 1.87
C ILE A 160 7.30 3.33 3.40
N ILE A 161 7.98 2.36 4.02
CA ILE A 161 8.11 2.28 5.49
C ILE A 161 8.87 3.51 6.03
N GLY A 162 9.94 3.93 5.37
CA GLY A 162 10.69 5.12 5.74
C GLY A 162 9.86 6.41 5.62
N HIS A 163 9.07 6.53 4.56
CA HIS A 163 8.15 7.66 4.37
C HIS A 163 7.02 7.68 5.40
N ASP A 164 6.46 6.53 5.79
CA ASP A 164 5.45 6.46 6.84
C ASP A 164 5.97 6.99 8.17
N TYR A 165 7.20 6.64 8.53
CA TYR A 165 7.84 7.20 9.71
C TYR A 165 8.00 8.73 9.61
N THR A 166 8.42 9.22 8.44
CA THR A 166 8.56 10.66 8.18
C THR A 166 7.21 11.38 8.28
N ILE A 167 6.15 10.85 7.68
CA ILE A 167 4.79 11.42 7.74
C ILE A 167 4.31 11.47 9.18
N THR A 168 4.48 10.39 9.95
CA THR A 168 4.10 10.33 11.36
C THR A 168 4.82 11.40 12.18
N MET A 169 6.10 11.64 11.91
CA MET A 169 6.88 12.67 12.61
C MET A 169 6.51 14.10 12.18
N ALA A 170 6.13 14.29 10.92
CA ALA A 170 5.75 15.60 10.37
C ALA A 170 4.33 16.04 10.75
N ALA A 171 3.46 15.10 11.15
CA ALA A 171 2.08 15.37 11.52
C ALA A 171 1.88 15.89 12.97
N LYS A 172 2.96 16.27 13.67
CA LYS A 172 2.93 16.79 15.05
C LYS A 172 2.61 18.28 15.08
#